data_9610c190c27edc9889a38c1dc619365d
#
_entry.id   9610c190c27edc9889a38c1dc619365d
#
_cell.length_a   1.000
_cell.length_b   1.000
_cell.length_c   1.000
_cell.angle_alpha   90.00
_cell.angle_beta   90.00
_cell.angle_gamma   90.00
#
_symmetry.space_group_name_H-M   'P 1'
#
loop_
_entity.id
_entity.type
_entity.pdbx_description
1 polymer ?
#
loop_
_entity_poly.entity_id
_entity_poly.type
_entity_poly.pdbx_seq_one_letter_code
_entity_poly.pdbx_strand_id
1 'polypeptide(L)'
;MPSFDIVSEISMHEVSNAVDNAKRDLSNRWDFRNVQASIELNEKNETVKVATESDFQLEQLLDILRNAMMKRGIESSSLEIPENYEHSGKIYSKEVKLKQGIETDIAKKITKMIKESKIKVQSQIQGDQVRITGKSRDDLQAVIRLVKEAELGQPFQFTNFRD
;
A
#
# COMPACT_ATOMS: atom_id res chain seq x y z
N MET A 1 -7.34 26.06 -16.01
CA MET A 1 -6.42 26.09 -14.88
C MET A 1 -5.70 24.76 -14.80
N PRO A 2 -4.38 24.75 -14.55
CA PRO A 2 -3.65 23.50 -14.37
C PRO A 2 -4.20 22.67 -13.23
N SER A 3 -4.14 21.36 -13.39
CA SER A 3 -4.64 20.43 -12.36
C SER A 3 -3.88 19.10 -12.41
N PHE A 4 -3.98 18.33 -11.35
CA PHE A 4 -3.52 16.94 -11.30
C PHE A 4 -4.29 16.19 -10.24
N ASP A 5 -4.12 14.87 -10.24
CA ASP A 5 -4.78 14.01 -9.26
C ASP A 5 -3.74 13.35 -8.36
N ILE A 6 -4.01 13.35 -7.05
CA ILE A 6 -3.27 12.58 -6.05
C ILE A 6 -3.98 11.24 -5.93
N VAL A 7 -3.25 10.17 -6.17
CA VAL A 7 -3.78 8.81 -6.10
C VAL A 7 -2.86 7.94 -5.25
N SER A 8 -3.36 6.79 -4.82
CA SER A 8 -2.54 5.77 -4.16
C SER A 8 -2.97 4.43 -4.73
N GLU A 9 -2.26 3.97 -5.74
CA GLU A 9 -2.60 2.78 -6.50
C GLU A 9 -1.53 1.72 -6.36
N ILE A 10 -1.96 0.47 -6.29
CA ILE A 10 -1.08 -0.69 -6.31
C ILE A 10 -1.42 -1.49 -7.57
N SER A 11 -0.40 -1.86 -8.34
CA SER A 11 -0.60 -2.73 -9.48
C SER A 11 -0.89 -4.14 -9.00
N MET A 12 -2.10 -4.62 -9.19
CA MET A 12 -2.47 -6.00 -8.82
C MET A 12 -1.71 -7.03 -9.64
N HIS A 13 -1.30 -6.68 -10.86
CA HIS A 13 -0.43 -7.53 -11.67
C HIS A 13 0.92 -7.73 -10.98
N GLU A 14 1.52 -6.66 -10.46
CA GLU A 14 2.78 -6.75 -9.72
C GLU A 14 2.61 -7.46 -8.37
N VAL A 15 1.46 -7.31 -7.72
CA VAL A 15 1.15 -8.05 -6.49
C VAL A 15 1.12 -9.56 -6.78
N SER A 16 0.46 -9.95 -7.87
CA SER A 16 0.40 -11.36 -8.28
C SER A 16 1.80 -11.93 -8.54
N ASN A 17 2.64 -11.16 -9.26
CA ASN A 17 4.03 -11.57 -9.49
C ASN A 17 4.82 -11.69 -8.19
N ALA A 18 4.63 -10.74 -7.27
CA ALA A 18 5.32 -10.75 -5.97
C ALA A 18 4.89 -11.97 -5.15
N VAL A 19 3.61 -12.29 -5.13
CA VAL A 19 3.10 -13.46 -4.39
C VAL A 19 3.66 -14.76 -4.99
N ASP A 20 3.72 -14.87 -6.31
CA ASP A 20 4.31 -16.03 -6.97
C ASP A 20 5.79 -16.18 -6.61
N ASN A 21 6.53 -15.06 -6.59
CA ASN A 21 7.93 -15.06 -6.20
C ASN A 21 8.10 -15.43 -4.72
N ALA A 22 7.22 -14.94 -3.86
CA ALA A 22 7.23 -15.28 -2.44
C ALA A 22 6.98 -16.77 -2.22
N LYS A 23 6.06 -17.36 -2.96
CA LYS A 23 5.80 -18.81 -2.91
C LYS A 23 7.02 -19.61 -3.33
N ARG A 24 7.73 -19.14 -4.37
CA ARG A 24 8.95 -19.79 -4.85
C ARG A 24 10.05 -19.68 -3.80
N ASP A 25 10.24 -18.49 -3.20
CA ASP A 25 11.23 -18.29 -2.15
C ASP A 25 10.93 -19.18 -0.95
N LEU A 26 9.66 -19.30 -0.58
CA LEU A 26 9.22 -20.18 0.51
C LEU A 26 9.59 -21.64 0.22
N SER A 27 9.35 -22.10 -1.01
CA SER A 27 9.62 -23.49 -1.38
C SER A 27 11.12 -23.82 -1.34
N ASN A 28 11.99 -22.82 -1.42
CA ASN A 28 13.43 -22.99 -1.38
C ASN A 28 14.02 -22.77 0.03
N ARG A 29 13.20 -22.43 1.02
CA ARG A 29 13.67 -22.19 2.40
C ARG A 29 13.76 -23.49 3.16
N TRP A 30 14.98 -23.84 3.58
CA TRP A 30 15.17 -25.08 4.35
C TRP A 30 14.54 -25.01 5.74
N ASP A 31 14.42 -23.82 6.33
CA ASP A 31 13.79 -23.60 7.64
C ASP A 31 12.27 -23.82 7.62
N PHE A 32 11.67 -23.91 6.42
CA PHE A 32 10.27 -24.29 6.24
C PHE A 32 10.10 -25.72 5.73
N ARG A 33 11.17 -26.50 5.70
CA ARG A 33 11.10 -27.89 5.29
C ARG A 33 10.20 -28.67 6.29
N ASN A 34 9.23 -29.41 5.77
CA ASN A 34 8.25 -30.14 6.57
C ASN A 34 7.36 -29.25 7.45
N VAL A 35 7.32 -27.95 7.17
CA VAL A 35 6.45 -26.98 7.85
C VAL A 35 5.30 -26.63 6.91
N GLN A 36 4.09 -26.69 7.43
CA GLN A 36 2.92 -26.24 6.66
C GLN A 36 2.94 -24.71 6.61
N ALA A 37 3.00 -24.17 5.41
CA ALA A 37 3.04 -22.71 5.20
C ALA A 37 2.37 -22.36 3.89
N SER A 38 1.65 -21.25 3.87
CA SER A 38 0.96 -20.79 2.66
C SER A 38 0.97 -19.29 2.54
N ILE A 39 0.97 -18.82 1.30
CA ILE A 39 0.81 -17.41 0.93
C ILE A 39 -0.25 -17.41 -0.16
N GLU A 40 -1.42 -16.82 0.12
CA GLU A 40 -2.56 -16.85 -0.80
C GLU A 40 -3.05 -15.44 -1.11
N LEU A 41 -3.09 -15.09 -2.39
CA LEU A 41 -3.64 -13.84 -2.86
C LEU A 41 -5.13 -13.97 -3.10
N ASN A 42 -5.91 -13.05 -2.55
CA ASN A 42 -7.32 -12.90 -2.87
C ASN A 42 -7.48 -11.58 -3.63
N GLU A 43 -7.55 -11.66 -4.95
CA GLU A 43 -7.63 -10.46 -5.80
C GLU A 43 -8.93 -9.68 -5.59
N LYS A 44 -10.02 -10.39 -5.35
CA LYS A 44 -11.33 -9.77 -5.16
C LYS A 44 -11.35 -8.89 -3.92
N ASN A 45 -10.80 -9.39 -2.81
CA ASN A 45 -10.78 -8.66 -1.54
C ASN A 45 -9.52 -7.82 -1.37
N GLU A 46 -8.58 -7.90 -2.31
CA GLU A 46 -7.32 -7.18 -2.27
C GLU A 46 -6.54 -7.46 -0.98
N THR A 47 -6.42 -8.77 -0.67
CA THR A 47 -5.72 -9.24 0.52
C THR A 47 -4.76 -10.37 0.18
N VAL A 48 -3.74 -10.54 1.04
CA VAL A 48 -2.83 -11.68 0.97
C VAL A 48 -2.85 -12.36 2.33
N LYS A 49 -3.26 -13.61 2.37
CA LYS A 49 -3.27 -14.38 3.61
C LYS A 49 -1.99 -15.20 3.73
N VAL A 50 -1.32 -15.05 4.86
CA VAL A 50 -0.14 -15.85 5.21
C VAL A 50 -0.50 -16.74 6.40
N ALA A 51 -0.10 -18.00 6.36
CA ALA A 51 -0.45 -18.97 7.38
C ALA A 51 0.68 -19.97 7.56
N THR A 52 0.98 -20.35 8.80
CA THR A 52 1.98 -21.36 9.11
C THR A 52 1.76 -21.91 10.53
N GLU A 53 2.73 -22.66 11.06
CA GLU A 53 2.54 -23.46 12.28
C GLU A 53 2.92 -22.77 13.58
N SER A 54 3.55 -21.59 13.52
CA SER A 54 3.92 -20.82 14.73
C SER A 54 3.91 -19.33 14.46
N ASP A 55 3.84 -18.55 15.53
CA ASP A 55 3.90 -17.09 15.43
C ASP A 55 5.28 -16.61 14.95
N PHE A 56 6.34 -17.25 15.39
CA PHE A 56 7.70 -16.93 14.94
C PHE A 56 7.86 -17.16 13.44
N GLN A 57 7.39 -18.30 12.95
CA GLN A 57 7.44 -18.60 11.51
C GLN A 57 6.53 -17.69 10.71
N LEU A 58 5.42 -17.24 11.31
CA LEU A 58 4.53 -16.29 10.65
C LEU A 58 5.24 -14.97 10.35
N GLU A 59 6.05 -14.47 11.29
CA GLU A 59 6.85 -13.27 11.06
C GLU A 59 7.91 -13.47 9.97
N GLN A 60 8.53 -14.65 9.92
CA GLN A 60 9.45 -14.99 8.84
C GLN A 60 8.74 -15.03 7.48
N LEU A 61 7.53 -15.57 7.46
CA LEU A 61 6.71 -15.64 6.25
C LEU A 61 6.32 -14.25 5.76
N LEU A 62 5.98 -13.36 6.68
CA LEU A 62 5.69 -11.95 6.36
C LEU A 62 6.92 -11.24 5.78
N ASP A 63 8.12 -11.54 6.29
CA ASP A 63 9.35 -10.97 5.73
C ASP A 63 9.61 -11.45 4.30
N ILE A 64 9.32 -12.72 4.02
CA ILE A 64 9.40 -13.25 2.65
C ILE A 64 8.46 -12.46 1.74
N LEU A 65 7.24 -12.21 2.20
CA LEU A 65 6.23 -11.46 1.43
C LEU A 65 6.67 -10.01 1.22
N ARG A 66 7.12 -9.31 2.28
CA ARG A 66 7.58 -7.93 2.17
C ARG A 66 8.73 -7.80 1.17
N ASN A 67 9.71 -8.69 1.25
CA ASN A 67 10.87 -8.67 0.35
C ASN A 67 10.46 -8.90 -1.10
N ALA A 68 9.54 -9.83 -1.33
CA ALA A 68 9.04 -10.10 -2.67
C ALA A 68 8.28 -8.90 -3.24
N MET A 69 7.49 -8.24 -2.40
CA MET A 69 6.75 -7.01 -2.78
C MET A 69 7.72 -5.90 -3.14
N MET A 70 8.74 -5.66 -2.31
CA MET A 70 9.74 -4.61 -2.56
C MET A 70 10.48 -4.83 -3.87
N LYS A 71 10.82 -6.06 -4.21
CA LYS A 71 11.49 -6.38 -5.47
C LYS A 71 10.62 -6.08 -6.69
N ARG A 72 9.31 -6.02 -6.52
CA ARG A 72 8.37 -5.67 -7.60
C ARG A 72 7.91 -4.23 -7.52
N GLY A 73 8.57 -3.40 -6.71
CA GLY A 73 8.28 -1.97 -6.60
C GLY A 73 7.10 -1.63 -5.71
N ILE A 74 6.63 -2.56 -4.89
CA ILE A 74 5.54 -2.32 -3.95
C ILE A 74 6.15 -2.02 -2.59
N GLU A 75 5.94 -0.80 -2.10
CA GLU A 75 6.46 -0.38 -0.80
C GLU A 75 5.72 -1.06 0.34
N SER A 76 6.41 -1.34 1.44
CA SER A 76 5.79 -1.97 2.60
C SER A 76 4.71 -1.10 3.23
N SER A 77 4.76 0.23 3.06
CA SER A 77 3.71 1.13 3.51
C SER A 77 2.39 0.94 2.77
N SER A 78 2.40 0.25 1.62
CA SER A 78 1.19 -0.13 0.89
C SER A 78 0.47 -1.33 1.51
N LEU A 79 1.10 -2.00 2.47
CA LEU A 79 0.57 -3.20 3.10
C LEU A 79 0.08 -2.86 4.51
N GLU A 80 -1.17 -3.23 4.81
CA GLU A 80 -1.70 -3.13 6.16
C GLU A 80 -1.64 -4.50 6.79
N ILE A 81 -0.65 -4.69 7.68
CA ILE A 81 -0.42 -5.96 8.35
C ILE A 81 -1.06 -5.90 9.73
N PRO A 82 -2.01 -6.79 10.06
CA PRO A 82 -2.62 -6.79 11.39
C PRO A 82 -1.58 -7.01 12.47
N GLU A 83 -1.75 -6.33 13.60
CA GLU A 83 -0.85 -6.50 14.74
C GLU A 83 -0.99 -7.88 15.34
N ASN A 84 -2.23 -8.39 15.43
CA ASN A 84 -2.53 -9.67 16.04
C ASN A 84 -2.74 -10.74 14.97
N TYR A 85 -2.28 -11.96 15.25
CA TYR A 85 -2.55 -13.11 14.39
C TYR A 85 -3.85 -13.80 14.81
N GLU A 86 -4.40 -14.59 13.88
CA GLU A 86 -5.48 -15.51 14.17
C GLU A 86 -4.87 -16.89 14.38
N HIS A 87 -5.43 -17.64 15.33
CA HIS A 87 -4.94 -18.97 15.65
C HIS A 87 -6.09 -19.94 15.64
N SER A 88 -6.00 -20.95 14.78
CA SER A 88 -7.00 -21.99 14.67
C SER A 88 -6.30 -23.36 14.57
N GLY A 89 -6.51 -24.20 15.57
CA GLY A 89 -5.81 -25.49 15.64
C GLY A 89 -4.31 -25.29 15.75
N LYS A 90 -3.56 -25.80 14.79
CA LYS A 90 -2.10 -25.67 14.73
C LYS A 90 -1.66 -24.50 13.84
N ILE A 91 -2.61 -23.76 13.26
CA ILE A 91 -2.31 -22.75 12.23
C ILE A 91 -2.43 -21.35 12.81
N TYR A 92 -1.39 -20.56 12.59
CA TYR A 92 -1.33 -19.13 12.87
C TYR A 92 -1.40 -18.38 11.54
N SER A 93 -2.22 -17.36 11.45
CA SER A 93 -2.40 -16.64 10.20
C SER A 93 -2.58 -15.14 10.40
N LYS A 94 -2.24 -14.38 9.35
CA LYS A 94 -2.56 -12.97 9.23
C LYS A 94 -3.07 -12.71 7.83
N GLU A 95 -4.05 -11.84 7.73
CA GLU A 95 -4.56 -11.38 6.44
C GLU A 95 -4.05 -9.96 6.20
N VAL A 96 -3.15 -9.83 5.24
CA VAL A 96 -2.52 -8.55 4.89
C VAL A 96 -3.43 -7.85 3.89
N LYS A 97 -3.84 -6.63 4.24
CA LYS A 97 -4.69 -5.82 3.36
C LYS A 97 -3.81 -4.94 2.48
N LEU A 98 -4.14 -4.87 1.20
CA LEU A 98 -3.47 -3.99 0.25
C LEU A 98 -4.18 -2.63 0.27
N LYS A 99 -3.41 -1.56 0.46
CA LYS A 99 -3.97 -0.21 0.54
C LYS A 99 -4.18 0.35 -0.86
N GLN A 100 -5.33 0.07 -1.45
CA GLN A 100 -5.73 0.53 -2.78
C GLN A 100 -6.61 1.76 -2.63
N GLY A 101 -6.19 2.87 -3.25
CA GLY A 101 -6.92 4.12 -3.18
C GLY A 101 -6.65 4.91 -1.90
N ILE A 102 -7.16 6.12 -1.84
CA ILE A 102 -7.06 7.00 -0.68
C ILE A 102 -8.39 6.96 0.08
N GLU A 103 -8.36 6.48 1.31
CA GLU A 103 -9.57 6.47 2.15
C GLU A 103 -9.97 7.90 2.51
N THR A 104 -11.24 8.09 2.82
CA THR A 104 -11.83 9.41 3.08
C THR A 104 -11.11 10.16 4.20
N ASP A 105 -10.73 9.48 5.27
CA ASP A 105 -10.02 10.10 6.39
C ASP A 105 -8.64 10.62 5.98
N ILE A 106 -7.92 9.89 5.16
CA ILE A 106 -6.62 10.31 4.63
C ILE A 106 -6.80 11.47 3.63
N ALA A 107 -7.82 11.38 2.77
CA ALA A 107 -8.15 12.46 1.84
C ALA A 107 -8.44 13.77 2.58
N LYS A 108 -9.17 13.69 3.69
CA LYS A 108 -9.45 14.86 4.54
C LYS A 108 -8.19 15.42 5.17
N LYS A 109 -7.26 14.58 5.58
CA LYS A 109 -5.97 15.03 6.11
C LYS A 109 -5.17 15.77 5.05
N ILE A 110 -5.17 15.27 3.81
CA ILE A 110 -4.48 15.91 2.69
C ILE A 110 -5.08 17.29 2.42
N THR A 111 -6.41 17.39 2.32
CA THR A 111 -7.08 18.66 2.05
C THR A 111 -6.86 19.66 3.18
N LYS A 112 -6.88 19.22 4.42
CA LYS A 112 -6.62 20.07 5.59
C LYS A 112 -5.19 20.60 5.57
N MET A 113 -4.23 19.73 5.29
CA MET A 113 -2.81 20.07 5.19
C MET A 113 -2.56 21.16 4.15
N ILE A 114 -3.18 20.99 2.98
CA ILE A 114 -3.07 21.94 1.87
C ILE A 114 -3.67 23.28 2.28
N LYS A 115 -4.83 23.27 2.92
CA LYS A 115 -5.49 24.49 3.38
C LYS A 115 -4.63 25.24 4.41
N GLU A 116 -4.05 24.53 5.36
CA GLU A 116 -3.19 25.09 6.40
C GLU A 116 -1.88 25.65 5.83
N SER A 117 -1.39 25.08 4.73
CA SER A 117 -0.17 25.55 4.06
C SER A 117 -0.33 26.88 3.37
N LYS A 118 -1.58 27.30 3.12
CA LYS A 118 -1.95 28.52 2.41
C LYS A 118 -1.46 28.57 0.96
N ILE A 119 -1.12 27.42 0.38
CA ILE A 119 -0.82 27.33 -1.05
C ILE A 119 -2.12 27.64 -1.82
N LYS A 120 -2.00 28.45 -2.86
CA LYS A 120 -3.17 28.94 -3.62
C LYS A 120 -3.68 27.91 -4.61
N VAL A 121 -4.28 26.85 -4.10
CA VAL A 121 -4.89 25.79 -4.87
C VAL A 121 -6.23 25.42 -4.27
N GLN A 122 -7.04 24.76 -5.08
CA GLN A 122 -8.29 24.14 -4.63
C GLN A 122 -8.11 22.63 -4.62
N SER A 123 -8.61 21.98 -3.59
CA SER A 123 -8.59 20.53 -3.48
C SER A 123 -10.01 19.99 -3.46
N GLN A 124 -10.23 18.89 -4.16
CA GLN A 124 -11.53 18.24 -4.25
C GLN A 124 -11.37 16.74 -4.12
N ILE A 125 -12.07 16.16 -3.15
CA ILE A 125 -12.08 14.71 -2.97
C ILE A 125 -13.00 14.10 -4.02
N GLN A 126 -12.46 13.19 -4.84
CA GLN A 126 -13.22 12.50 -5.89
C GLN A 126 -13.03 10.99 -5.72
N GLY A 127 -14.00 10.34 -5.05
CA GLY A 127 -13.89 8.92 -4.78
C GLY A 127 -12.68 8.62 -3.90
N ASP A 128 -11.73 7.86 -4.42
CA ASP A 128 -10.50 7.48 -3.73
C ASP A 128 -9.28 8.30 -4.18
N GLN A 129 -9.53 9.48 -4.77
CA GLN A 129 -8.49 10.39 -5.27
C GLN A 129 -8.74 11.80 -4.74
N VAL A 130 -7.71 12.64 -4.84
CA VAL A 130 -7.84 14.07 -4.53
C VAL A 130 -7.36 14.86 -5.73
N ARG A 131 -8.24 15.68 -6.31
CA ARG A 131 -7.91 16.56 -7.43
C ARG A 131 -7.44 17.91 -6.92
N ILE A 132 -6.31 18.38 -7.45
CA ILE A 132 -5.71 19.66 -7.10
C ILE A 132 -5.75 20.57 -8.32
N THR A 133 -6.29 21.77 -8.15
CA THR A 133 -6.40 22.75 -9.22
C THR A 133 -5.80 24.08 -8.73
N GLY A 134 -4.99 24.71 -9.56
CA GLY A 134 -4.38 26.00 -9.22
C GLY A 134 -4.05 26.79 -10.47
N LYS A 135 -3.82 28.10 -10.31
CA LYS A 135 -3.50 28.98 -11.44
C LYS A 135 -2.05 28.82 -11.92
N SER A 136 -1.17 28.38 -11.04
CA SER A 136 0.28 28.33 -11.28
C SER A 136 0.78 26.90 -11.14
N ARG A 137 1.65 26.48 -12.06
CA ARG A 137 2.34 25.19 -11.96
C ARG A 137 3.23 25.12 -10.73
N ASP A 138 3.81 26.26 -10.32
CA ASP A 138 4.64 26.33 -9.12
C ASP A 138 3.82 25.99 -7.87
N ASP A 139 2.57 26.45 -7.80
CA ASP A 139 1.68 26.13 -6.69
C ASP A 139 1.37 24.64 -6.67
N LEU A 140 1.16 24.02 -7.85
CA LEU A 140 0.93 22.57 -7.95
C LEU A 140 2.16 21.79 -7.49
N GLN A 141 3.36 22.24 -7.89
CA GLN A 141 4.61 21.59 -7.46
C GLN A 141 4.80 21.70 -5.94
N ALA A 142 4.39 22.82 -5.36
CA ALA A 142 4.45 23.00 -3.91
C ALA A 142 3.55 21.99 -3.18
N VAL A 143 2.38 21.70 -3.72
CA VAL A 143 1.48 20.68 -3.17
C VAL A 143 2.11 19.29 -3.25
N ILE A 144 2.73 18.97 -4.38
CA ILE A 144 3.40 17.67 -4.57
C ILE A 144 4.49 17.49 -3.51
N ARG A 145 5.32 18.51 -3.29
CA ARG A 145 6.37 18.45 -2.25
C ARG A 145 5.78 18.26 -0.86
N LEU A 146 4.71 19.00 -0.56
CA LEU A 146 4.04 18.92 0.73
C LEU A 146 3.53 17.51 1.01
N VAL A 147 2.87 16.89 0.03
CA VAL A 147 2.32 15.54 0.17
C VAL A 147 3.43 14.49 0.25
N LYS A 148 4.49 14.64 -0.55
CA LYS A 148 5.63 13.71 -0.51
C LYS A 148 6.34 13.71 0.84
N GLU A 149 6.46 14.87 1.46
CA GLU A 149 7.13 15.01 2.75
C GLU A 149 6.25 14.58 3.92
N ALA A 150 4.95 14.52 3.73
CA ALA A 150 4.03 14.09 4.76
C ALA A 150 4.01 12.57 4.88
N GLU A 151 4.06 12.07 6.10
CA GLU A 151 3.99 10.63 6.38
C GLU A 151 2.55 10.26 6.71
N LEU A 152 1.77 9.94 5.68
CA LEU A 152 0.35 9.64 5.82
C LEU A 152 0.04 8.13 5.78
N GLY A 153 1.07 7.31 5.87
CA GLY A 153 0.91 5.87 6.03
C GLY A 153 0.76 5.07 4.75
N GLN A 154 0.90 5.71 3.59
CA GLN A 154 0.87 5.02 2.30
C GLN A 154 1.57 5.86 1.23
N PRO A 155 2.05 5.26 0.15
CA PRO A 155 2.67 6.01 -0.94
C PRO A 155 1.61 6.68 -1.80
N PHE A 156 1.97 7.81 -2.38
CA PHE A 156 1.10 8.56 -3.29
C PHE A 156 1.75 8.70 -4.64
N GLN A 157 0.93 8.74 -5.68
CA GLN A 157 1.35 9.06 -7.04
C GLN A 157 0.60 10.32 -7.48
N PHE A 158 1.18 11.02 -8.43
CA PHE A 158 0.65 12.27 -8.96
C PHE A 158 0.47 12.10 -10.46
N THR A 159 -0.77 12.11 -10.91
CA THR A 159 -1.13 11.71 -12.27
C THR A 159 -2.12 12.67 -12.89
N ASN A 160 -2.48 12.40 -14.14
CA ASN A 160 -3.55 13.10 -14.85
C ASN A 160 -3.30 14.62 -14.90
N PHE A 161 -2.04 15.00 -15.17
CA PHE A 161 -1.69 16.42 -15.30
C PHE A 161 -2.40 17.04 -16.49
N ARG A 162 -3.05 18.18 -16.25
CA ARG A 162 -3.76 18.94 -17.26
C ARG A 162 -3.38 20.43 -17.15
N ASP A 163 -3.35 21.08 -18.30
CA ASP A 163 -3.15 22.54 -18.36
C ASP A 163 -4.51 23.31 -18.38
#